data_6179672b84d6ba9276963ea759004bf0
#
_entry.id   6179672b84d6ba9276963ea759004bf0
#
_cell.length_a   1.000
_cell.length_b   1.000
_cell.length_c   1.000
_cell.angle_alpha   90.00
_cell.angle_beta   90.00
_cell.angle_gamma   90.00
#
_symmetry.space_group_name_H-M   'P 1'
#
loop_
_entity.id
_entity.type
_entity.pdbx_description
1 polymer ?
#
loop_
_entity_poly.entity_id
_entity_poly.type
_entity_poly.pdbx_seq_one_letter_code
_entity_poly.pdbx_strand_id
1 'polypeptide(L)'
;MIEITDTHIAEFESRFQGLSFDDESKEFIKCLETKDIQACPGAGKTTSLVAKLDIIASQMPFKDNSGILVLTHTNVAVDEIKAKLGANAKILLSYPNHVGTFQSFINKYLAIPMYVKLRGNRPERIDTEIFYKKFENILKTYHASVFGWLSSVGEQRRDSAIGVYQKLTINSTNDKFYYNNQGNAILTQASKQHFFNTIKTIKDRNIE
;
A
#
# COMPACT_ATOMS: atom_id res chain seq x y z
N MET A 1 9.01 25.60 -13.92
CA MET A 1 9.35 24.33 -14.59
C MET A 1 10.48 23.73 -13.79
N ILE A 2 10.41 22.43 -13.49
CA ILE A 2 11.49 21.72 -12.77
C ILE A 2 12.66 21.56 -13.74
N GLU A 3 13.87 21.86 -13.30
CA GLU A 3 15.07 21.69 -14.09
C GLU A 3 16.16 20.98 -13.27
N ILE A 4 16.75 19.93 -13.81
CA ILE A 4 17.85 19.19 -13.19
C ILE A 4 19.07 19.32 -14.09
N THR A 5 20.11 20.01 -13.58
CA THR A 5 21.36 20.27 -14.30
C THR A 5 22.51 19.43 -13.73
N ASP A 6 23.63 19.35 -14.48
CA ASP A 6 24.86 18.71 -13.97
C ASP A 6 25.39 19.40 -12.72
N THR A 7 25.20 20.72 -12.59
CA THR A 7 25.55 21.47 -11.38
C THR A 7 24.81 20.96 -10.17
N HIS A 8 23.50 20.75 -10.27
CA HIS A 8 22.69 20.20 -9.16
C HIS A 8 23.16 18.79 -8.76
N ILE A 9 23.53 17.96 -9.75
CA ILE A 9 24.06 16.62 -9.49
C ILE A 9 25.41 16.70 -8.78
N ALA A 10 26.33 17.57 -9.24
CA ALA A 10 27.62 17.76 -8.62
C ALA A 10 27.51 18.29 -7.19
N GLU A 11 26.56 19.20 -6.91
CA GLU A 11 26.25 19.68 -5.57
C GLU A 11 25.77 18.53 -4.65
N PHE A 12 24.93 17.64 -5.17
CA PHE A 12 24.50 16.46 -4.42
C PHE A 12 25.68 15.52 -4.16
N GLU A 13 26.48 15.19 -5.18
CA GLU A 13 27.68 14.34 -5.04
C GLU A 13 28.64 14.88 -3.98
N SER A 14 28.86 16.21 -3.94
CA SER A 14 29.79 16.85 -3.02
C SER A 14 29.42 16.67 -1.53
N ARG A 15 28.16 16.39 -1.23
CA ARG A 15 27.70 16.13 0.14
C ARG A 15 28.02 14.74 0.67
N PHE A 16 28.43 13.81 -0.22
CA PHE A 16 28.71 12.44 0.14
C PHE A 16 30.09 12.04 -0.35
N GLN A 17 31.00 11.77 0.57
CA GLN A 17 32.37 11.41 0.25
C GLN A 17 32.44 10.13 -0.62
N GLY A 18 33.07 10.23 -1.76
CA GLY A 18 33.26 9.11 -2.69
C GLY A 18 32.04 8.77 -3.55
N LEU A 19 30.96 9.58 -3.50
CA LEU A 19 29.84 9.41 -4.41
C LEU A 19 30.13 10.07 -5.75
N SER A 20 30.01 9.31 -6.83
CA SER A 20 30.03 9.81 -8.21
C SER A 20 29.06 9.00 -9.03
N PHE A 21 28.17 9.66 -9.78
CA PHE A 21 27.23 9.01 -10.67
C PHE A 21 27.85 8.78 -12.05
N ASP A 22 27.61 7.62 -12.61
CA ASP A 22 27.91 7.33 -14.02
C ASP A 22 26.94 8.08 -14.96
N ASP A 23 27.21 8.04 -16.26
CA ASP A 23 26.41 8.76 -17.25
C ASP A 23 24.96 8.27 -17.31
N GLU A 24 24.73 6.97 -17.13
CA GLU A 24 23.38 6.36 -17.10
C GLU A 24 22.57 6.86 -15.89
N SER A 25 23.20 6.92 -14.72
CA SER A 25 22.58 7.48 -13.50
C SER A 25 22.28 8.95 -13.64
N LYS A 26 23.18 9.74 -14.26
CA LYS A 26 22.96 11.17 -14.52
C LYS A 26 21.82 11.38 -15.52
N GLU A 27 21.73 10.56 -16.56
CA GLU A 27 20.59 10.59 -17.50
C GLU A 27 19.27 10.32 -16.76
N PHE A 28 19.24 9.29 -15.90
CA PHE A 28 18.06 8.98 -15.09
C PHE A 28 17.67 10.15 -14.16
N ILE A 29 18.65 10.72 -13.46
CA ILE A 29 18.39 11.84 -12.53
C ILE A 29 17.79 13.03 -13.29
N LYS A 30 18.28 13.37 -14.47
CA LYS A 30 17.79 14.46 -15.30
C LYS A 30 16.45 14.18 -16.00
N CYS A 31 16.13 12.91 -16.25
CA CYS A 31 14.93 12.54 -17.02
C CYS A 31 13.66 12.89 -16.23
N LEU A 32 12.84 13.79 -16.73
CA LEU A 32 11.54 14.17 -16.16
C LEU A 32 10.36 13.59 -16.96
N GLU A 33 10.64 12.80 -17.98
CA GLU A 33 9.64 12.14 -18.82
C GLU A 33 9.21 10.80 -18.21
N THR A 34 8.05 10.30 -18.66
CA THR A 34 7.58 8.96 -18.31
C THR A 34 8.50 7.92 -18.97
N LYS A 35 9.20 7.14 -18.16
CA LYS A 35 10.17 6.15 -18.63
C LYS A 35 10.21 4.94 -17.68
N ASP A 36 10.23 3.75 -18.25
CA ASP A 36 10.53 2.52 -17.51
C ASP A 36 12.04 2.35 -17.38
N ILE A 37 12.51 2.07 -16.17
CA ILE A 37 13.94 1.98 -15.87
C ILE A 37 14.24 0.60 -15.31
N GLN A 38 15.08 -0.12 -16.01
CA GLN A 38 15.63 -1.39 -15.56
C GLN A 38 17.07 -1.18 -15.12
N ALA A 39 17.40 -1.67 -13.93
CA ALA A 39 18.75 -1.64 -13.43
C ALA A 39 19.06 -2.87 -12.58
N CYS A 40 20.28 -3.37 -12.66
CA CYS A 40 20.73 -4.53 -11.91
C CYS A 40 20.68 -4.30 -10.38
N PRO A 41 20.54 -5.34 -9.57
CA PRO A 41 20.75 -5.24 -8.12
C PRO A 41 22.12 -4.64 -7.83
N GLY A 42 22.18 -3.66 -6.91
CA GLY A 42 23.45 -2.98 -6.58
C GLY A 42 23.86 -1.80 -7.48
N ALA A 43 23.18 -1.53 -8.58
CA ALA A 43 23.48 -0.43 -9.51
C ALA A 43 23.16 0.99 -8.96
N GLY A 44 23.01 1.18 -7.65
CA GLY A 44 22.79 2.51 -7.07
C GLY A 44 21.40 3.12 -7.29
N LYS A 45 20.40 2.35 -7.78
CA LYS A 45 19.04 2.84 -8.08
C LYS A 45 18.42 3.74 -7.01
N THR A 46 18.48 3.29 -5.77
CA THR A 46 17.91 4.07 -4.64
C THR A 46 18.68 5.38 -4.45
N THR A 47 19.99 5.36 -4.63
CA THR A 47 20.83 6.56 -4.47
C THR A 47 20.55 7.58 -5.57
N SER A 48 20.45 7.14 -6.82
CA SER A 48 20.10 8.01 -7.96
C SER A 48 18.66 8.58 -7.82
N LEU A 49 17.71 7.77 -7.35
CA LEU A 49 16.36 8.24 -7.03
C LEU A 49 16.36 9.30 -5.93
N VAL A 50 17.12 9.07 -4.85
CA VAL A 50 17.23 10.03 -3.74
C VAL A 50 17.86 11.32 -4.22
N ALA A 51 18.93 11.27 -5.04
CA ALA A 51 19.53 12.47 -5.63
C ALA A 51 18.50 13.26 -6.45
N LYS A 52 17.75 12.60 -7.32
CA LYS A 52 16.66 13.21 -8.09
C LYS A 52 15.63 13.87 -7.20
N LEU A 53 15.14 13.17 -6.17
CA LEU A 53 14.13 13.66 -5.23
C LEU A 53 14.65 14.85 -4.41
N ASP A 54 15.90 14.82 -4.00
CA ASP A 54 16.55 15.90 -3.25
C ASP A 54 16.66 17.19 -4.08
N ILE A 55 17.13 17.05 -5.33
CA ILE A 55 17.23 18.17 -6.26
C ILE A 55 15.85 18.76 -6.57
N ILE A 56 14.83 17.92 -6.76
CA ILE A 56 13.46 18.41 -6.98
C ILE A 56 12.92 19.08 -5.72
N ALA A 57 13.18 18.52 -4.52
CA ALA A 57 12.74 19.11 -3.27
C ALA A 57 13.31 20.51 -3.00
N SER A 58 14.55 20.76 -3.44
CA SER A 58 15.17 22.09 -3.32
C SER A 58 14.48 23.17 -4.16
N GLN A 59 13.70 22.78 -5.18
CA GLN A 59 12.95 23.68 -6.05
C GLN A 59 11.47 23.83 -5.62
N MET A 60 11.08 23.27 -4.49
CA MET A 60 9.71 23.36 -3.96
C MET A 60 9.53 24.59 -3.05
N PRO A 61 8.31 25.12 -2.87
CA PRO A 61 7.05 24.68 -3.47
C PRO A 61 6.90 25.05 -4.94
N PHE A 62 6.19 24.21 -5.70
CA PHE A 62 5.91 24.53 -7.10
C PHE A 62 4.82 25.58 -7.23
N LYS A 63 4.91 26.42 -8.29
CA LYS A 63 3.99 27.54 -8.52
C LYS A 63 2.54 27.11 -8.74
N ASP A 64 2.32 25.92 -9.23
CA ASP A 64 1.00 25.31 -9.52
C ASP A 64 0.45 24.49 -8.35
N ASN A 65 1.13 24.50 -7.20
CA ASN A 65 0.82 23.67 -6.04
C ASN A 65 0.80 22.15 -6.33
N SER A 66 1.40 21.69 -7.41
CA SER A 66 1.60 20.27 -7.66
C SER A 66 2.54 19.63 -6.64
N GLY A 67 2.51 18.32 -6.54
CA GLY A 67 3.32 17.56 -5.62
C GLY A 67 3.98 16.36 -6.27
N ILE A 68 4.84 15.72 -5.53
CA ILE A 68 5.53 14.49 -5.91
C ILE A 68 4.88 13.30 -5.24
N LEU A 69 4.65 12.26 -6.02
CA LEU A 69 4.18 10.96 -5.53
C LEU A 69 5.29 9.92 -5.69
N VAL A 70 5.77 9.38 -4.56
CA VAL A 70 6.70 8.26 -4.53
C VAL A 70 6.02 7.08 -3.86
N LEU A 71 5.87 5.99 -4.61
CA LEU A 71 5.23 4.77 -4.13
C LEU A 71 6.20 3.60 -4.13
N THR A 72 6.20 2.85 -3.02
CA THR A 72 6.99 1.64 -2.84
C THR A 72 6.11 0.47 -2.38
N HIS A 73 6.65 -0.74 -2.41
CA HIS A 73 5.95 -1.90 -1.87
C HIS A 73 6.15 -2.09 -0.36
N THR A 74 7.25 -1.59 0.21
CA THR A 74 7.64 -1.87 1.59
C THR A 74 7.91 -0.61 2.39
N ASN A 75 7.66 -0.65 3.69
CA ASN A 75 8.03 0.43 4.60
C ASN A 75 9.55 0.61 4.71
N VAL A 76 10.31 -0.48 4.60
CA VAL A 76 11.78 -0.43 4.63
C VAL A 76 12.32 0.47 3.52
N ALA A 77 11.80 0.37 2.30
CA ALA A 77 12.20 1.25 1.20
C ALA A 77 11.80 2.71 1.44
N VAL A 78 10.63 2.95 2.07
CA VAL A 78 10.23 4.31 2.47
C VAL A 78 11.21 4.89 3.48
N ASP A 79 11.58 4.11 4.49
CA ASP A 79 12.47 4.56 5.57
C ASP A 79 13.90 4.77 5.07
N GLU A 80 14.38 3.95 4.13
CA GLU A 80 15.67 4.15 3.46
C GLU A 80 15.69 5.48 2.67
N ILE A 81 14.63 5.76 1.89
CA ILE A 81 14.50 7.02 1.16
C ILE A 81 14.51 8.21 2.14
N LYS A 82 13.74 8.15 3.22
CA LYS A 82 13.68 9.20 4.25
C LYS A 82 15.03 9.46 4.89
N ALA A 83 15.73 8.39 5.28
CA ALA A 83 17.04 8.49 5.93
C ALA A 83 18.07 9.16 5.02
N LYS A 84 18.07 8.83 3.72
CA LYS A 84 18.99 9.40 2.74
C LYS A 84 18.67 10.84 2.34
N LEU A 85 17.40 11.25 2.38
CA LEU A 85 16.96 12.62 2.08
C LEU A 85 17.32 13.64 3.18
N GLY A 86 17.56 13.18 4.41
CA GLY A 86 17.95 14.05 5.51
C GLY A 86 16.98 15.22 5.75
N ALA A 87 17.48 16.44 5.71
CA ALA A 87 16.68 17.65 5.97
C ALA A 87 15.56 17.85 4.97
N ASN A 88 15.77 17.50 3.69
CA ASN A 88 14.77 17.64 2.62
C ASN A 88 13.62 16.62 2.74
N ALA A 89 13.76 15.59 3.58
CA ALA A 89 12.68 14.66 3.88
C ALA A 89 11.41 15.38 4.36
N LYS A 90 11.54 16.43 5.16
CA LYS A 90 10.40 17.22 5.65
C LYS A 90 9.55 17.79 4.51
N ILE A 91 10.19 18.29 3.46
CA ILE A 91 9.51 18.88 2.30
C ILE A 91 8.73 17.80 1.58
N LEU A 92 9.38 16.68 1.26
CA LEU A 92 8.77 15.58 0.49
C LEU A 92 7.72 14.79 1.28
N LEU A 93 7.75 14.83 2.61
CA LEU A 93 6.74 14.19 3.46
C LEU A 93 5.54 15.10 3.76
N SER A 94 5.63 16.38 3.41
CA SER A 94 4.56 17.36 3.62
C SER A 94 3.62 17.42 2.41
N TYR A 95 2.36 17.77 2.66
CA TYR A 95 1.41 18.08 1.59
C TYR A 95 1.98 19.23 0.71
N PRO A 96 1.84 19.16 -0.62
CA PRO A 96 1.05 18.23 -1.44
C PRO A 96 1.74 16.90 -1.79
N ASN A 97 2.95 16.65 -1.30
CA ASN A 97 3.72 15.44 -1.62
C ASN A 97 3.23 14.20 -0.87
N HIS A 98 3.57 13.04 -1.40
CA HIS A 98 3.39 11.77 -0.72
C HIS A 98 4.55 10.82 -1.02
N VAL A 99 5.26 10.41 0.01
CA VAL A 99 6.26 9.33 -0.04
C VAL A 99 5.78 8.22 0.89
N GLY A 100 5.45 7.06 0.35
CA GLY A 100 4.88 5.98 1.13
C GLY A 100 4.67 4.70 0.35
N THR A 101 4.04 3.73 1.00
CA THR A 101 3.64 2.50 0.31
C THR A 101 2.34 2.69 -0.48
N PHE A 102 2.11 1.84 -1.50
CA PHE A 102 0.83 1.78 -2.20
C PHE A 102 -0.34 1.69 -1.24
N GLN A 103 -0.23 0.84 -0.21
CA GLN A 103 -1.29 0.68 0.78
C GLN A 103 -1.54 1.97 1.57
N SER A 104 -0.49 2.68 1.97
CA SER A 104 -0.63 3.95 2.71
C SER A 104 -1.27 5.03 1.85
N PHE A 105 -0.96 5.07 0.56
CA PHE A 105 -1.57 5.99 -0.40
C PHE A 105 -3.06 5.70 -0.58
N ILE A 106 -3.42 4.44 -0.84
CA ILE A 106 -4.81 4.03 -0.99
C ILE A 106 -5.60 4.32 0.28
N ASN A 107 -5.05 3.98 1.45
CA ASN A 107 -5.72 4.25 2.72
C ASN A 107 -5.96 5.75 2.93
N LYS A 108 -4.94 6.57 2.70
CA LYS A 108 -5.01 8.02 2.97
C LYS A 108 -5.95 8.77 2.04
N TYR A 109 -5.91 8.46 0.75
CA TYR A 109 -6.59 9.27 -0.27
C TYR A 109 -7.88 8.66 -0.81
N LEU A 110 -8.10 7.37 -0.65
CA LEU A 110 -9.26 6.66 -1.17
C LEU A 110 -10.08 5.97 -0.07
N ALA A 111 -9.50 5.02 0.66
CA ALA A 111 -10.26 4.16 1.56
C ALA A 111 -10.82 4.93 2.77
N ILE A 112 -9.98 5.68 3.49
CA ILE A 112 -10.43 6.44 4.67
C ILE A 112 -11.44 7.53 4.29
N PRO A 113 -11.23 8.38 3.27
CA PRO A 113 -12.24 9.36 2.87
C PRO A 113 -13.57 8.71 2.46
N MET A 114 -13.53 7.59 1.74
CA MET A 114 -14.74 6.87 1.36
C MET A 114 -15.44 6.26 2.57
N TYR A 115 -14.69 5.66 3.49
CA TYR A 115 -15.23 5.13 4.73
C TYR A 115 -15.92 6.23 5.55
N VAL A 116 -15.28 7.38 5.71
CA VAL A 116 -15.87 8.55 6.42
C VAL A 116 -17.16 9.01 5.74
N LYS A 117 -17.16 9.06 4.40
CA LYS A 117 -18.37 9.43 3.64
C LYS A 117 -19.53 8.45 3.88
N LEU A 118 -19.24 7.15 3.99
CA LEU A 118 -20.24 6.11 4.15
C LEU A 118 -20.69 5.92 5.60
N ARG A 119 -19.79 6.11 6.58
CA ARG A 119 -20.03 5.78 7.99
C ARG A 119 -20.14 7.01 8.91
N GLY A 120 -19.79 8.20 8.43
CA GLY A 120 -19.81 9.45 9.20
C GLY A 120 -18.66 9.65 10.17
N ASN A 121 -17.82 8.64 10.40
CA ASN A 121 -16.67 8.69 11.30
C ASN A 121 -15.45 8.02 10.68
N ARG A 122 -14.26 8.32 11.20
CA ARG A 122 -13.03 7.64 10.78
C ARG A 122 -12.97 6.21 11.31
N PRO A 123 -12.36 5.26 10.58
CA PRO A 123 -12.06 3.95 11.14
C PRO A 123 -11.13 4.12 12.34
N GLU A 124 -11.40 3.40 13.41
CA GLU A 124 -10.57 3.44 14.61
C GLU A 124 -9.16 2.91 14.32
N ARG A 125 -9.08 1.85 13.55
CA ARG A 125 -7.83 1.22 13.15
C ARG A 125 -8.01 0.40 11.86
N ILE A 126 -6.98 0.40 11.01
CA ILE A 126 -6.88 -0.47 9.84
C ILE A 126 -5.77 -1.48 10.16
N ASP A 127 -6.16 -2.68 10.60
CA ASP A 127 -5.24 -3.70 11.09
C ASP A 127 -5.78 -5.10 10.78
N THR A 128 -5.02 -5.82 9.98
CA THR A 128 -5.39 -7.15 9.51
C THR A 128 -5.48 -8.18 10.64
N GLU A 129 -4.58 -8.12 11.64
CA GLU A 129 -4.60 -9.07 12.76
C GLU A 129 -5.81 -8.86 13.66
N ILE A 130 -6.17 -7.61 13.92
CA ILE A 130 -7.37 -7.29 14.69
C ILE A 130 -8.61 -7.74 13.93
N PHE A 131 -8.65 -7.52 12.61
CA PHE A 131 -9.75 -8.01 11.78
C PHE A 131 -9.89 -9.53 11.90
N TYR A 132 -8.80 -10.29 11.82
CA TYR A 132 -8.86 -11.76 11.94
C TYR A 132 -9.32 -12.22 13.31
N LYS A 133 -8.84 -11.61 14.38
CA LYS A 133 -9.31 -11.93 15.74
C LYS A 133 -10.80 -11.65 15.92
N LYS A 134 -11.27 -10.51 15.44
CA LYS A 134 -12.71 -10.18 15.46
C LYS A 134 -13.52 -11.15 14.61
N PHE A 135 -13.04 -11.47 13.42
CA PHE A 135 -13.66 -12.42 12.52
C PHE A 135 -13.77 -13.83 13.13
N GLU A 136 -12.70 -14.32 13.73
CA GLU A 136 -12.68 -15.61 14.42
C GLU A 136 -13.67 -15.65 15.60
N ASN A 137 -13.75 -14.58 16.38
CA ASN A 137 -14.72 -14.45 17.47
C ASN A 137 -16.16 -14.48 16.96
N ILE A 138 -16.46 -13.86 15.81
CA ILE A 138 -17.77 -13.92 15.18
C ILE A 138 -18.10 -15.35 14.75
N LEU A 139 -17.16 -16.03 14.11
CA LEU A 139 -17.34 -17.44 13.75
C LEU A 139 -17.63 -18.31 14.97
N LYS A 140 -16.88 -18.15 16.05
CA LYS A 140 -17.09 -18.89 17.32
C LYS A 140 -18.47 -18.61 17.91
N THR A 141 -18.89 -17.36 17.94
CA THR A 141 -20.09 -16.94 18.65
C THR A 141 -21.38 -17.21 17.87
N TYR A 142 -21.37 -16.95 16.56
CA TYR A 142 -22.60 -16.95 15.74
C TYR A 142 -22.64 -18.10 14.72
N HIS A 143 -21.51 -18.72 14.42
CA HIS A 143 -21.38 -19.75 13.41
C HIS A 143 -20.54 -20.92 13.93
N ALA A 144 -20.85 -21.42 15.13
CA ALA A 144 -20.09 -22.45 15.83
C ALA A 144 -19.88 -23.74 15.00
N SER A 145 -20.85 -24.13 14.15
CA SER A 145 -20.73 -25.29 13.26
C SER A 145 -19.64 -25.09 12.20
N VAL A 146 -19.54 -23.90 11.64
CA VAL A 146 -18.47 -23.55 10.67
C VAL A 146 -17.14 -23.50 11.36
N PHE A 147 -17.08 -22.90 12.53
CA PHE A 147 -15.86 -22.83 13.32
C PHE A 147 -15.38 -24.23 13.75
N GLY A 148 -16.29 -25.12 14.21
CA GLY A 148 -15.98 -26.50 14.54
C GLY A 148 -15.44 -27.29 13.34
N TRP A 149 -16.07 -27.12 12.17
CA TRP A 149 -15.56 -27.72 10.93
C TRP A 149 -14.17 -27.19 10.55
N LEU A 150 -13.94 -25.88 10.57
CA LEU A 150 -12.64 -25.28 10.30
C LEU A 150 -11.55 -25.79 11.26
N SER A 151 -11.90 -26.00 12.53
CA SER A 151 -10.99 -26.53 13.53
C SER A 151 -10.66 -28.02 13.32
N SER A 152 -11.56 -28.78 12.69
CA SER A 152 -11.40 -30.22 12.44
C SER A 152 -10.58 -30.56 11.19
N VAL A 153 -10.43 -29.63 10.25
CA VAL A 153 -9.78 -29.89 8.94
C VAL A 153 -8.25 -29.74 8.94
N GLY A 154 -7.66 -29.51 10.10
CA GLY A 154 -6.22 -29.30 10.26
C GLY A 154 -5.77 -27.87 9.91
N GLU A 155 -4.63 -27.48 10.45
CA GLU A 155 -4.14 -26.10 10.43
C GLU A 155 -3.96 -25.56 9.01
N GLN A 156 -3.35 -26.32 8.13
CA GLN A 156 -3.08 -25.93 6.76
C GLN A 156 -4.37 -25.72 5.91
N ARG A 157 -5.40 -26.50 6.13
CA ARG A 157 -6.71 -26.34 5.46
C ARG A 157 -7.52 -25.21 6.08
N ARG A 158 -7.41 -25.02 7.39
CA ARG A 158 -8.00 -23.90 8.10
C ARG A 158 -7.46 -22.59 7.58
N ASP A 159 -6.14 -22.45 7.43
CA ASP A 159 -5.50 -21.24 6.91
C ASP A 159 -5.87 -21.00 5.45
N SER A 160 -6.01 -22.07 4.65
CA SER A 160 -6.52 -21.97 3.28
C SER A 160 -7.98 -21.51 3.24
N ALA A 161 -8.83 -22.01 4.13
CA ALA A 161 -10.23 -21.59 4.22
C ALA A 161 -10.36 -20.16 4.74
N ILE A 162 -9.59 -19.77 5.77
CA ILE A 162 -9.49 -18.39 6.23
C ILE A 162 -8.97 -17.50 5.10
N GLY A 163 -7.96 -17.92 4.35
CA GLY A 163 -7.45 -17.23 3.17
C GLY A 163 -8.51 -17.02 2.08
N VAL A 164 -9.47 -17.94 1.94
CA VAL A 164 -10.63 -17.74 1.06
C VAL A 164 -11.53 -16.61 1.57
N TYR A 165 -11.77 -16.56 2.89
CA TYR A 165 -12.55 -15.47 3.50
C TYR A 165 -11.89 -14.11 3.33
N GLN A 166 -10.56 -14.04 3.35
CA GLN A 166 -9.77 -12.83 3.16
C GLN A 166 -9.86 -12.25 1.75
N LYS A 167 -10.09 -13.10 0.76
CA LYS A 167 -10.11 -12.74 -0.66
C LYS A 167 -11.50 -12.44 -1.20
N LEU A 168 -12.50 -12.44 -0.33
CA LEU A 168 -13.86 -12.12 -0.73
C LEU A 168 -14.03 -10.61 -0.82
N THR A 169 -14.54 -10.20 -1.96
CA THR A 169 -14.98 -8.84 -2.20
C THR A 169 -16.51 -8.78 -2.31
N ILE A 170 -17.10 -7.75 -1.74
CA ILE A 170 -18.52 -7.46 -1.87
C ILE A 170 -18.70 -6.52 -3.04
N ASN A 171 -19.55 -6.90 -4.01
CA ASN A 171 -19.98 -5.96 -5.01
C ASN A 171 -21.10 -5.09 -4.44
N SER A 172 -20.82 -3.80 -4.27
CA SER A 172 -21.76 -2.82 -3.71
C SER A 172 -23.04 -2.63 -4.54
N THR A 173 -23.05 -3.04 -5.80
CA THR A 173 -24.18 -2.85 -6.71
C THR A 173 -25.23 -3.94 -6.57
N ASN A 174 -24.84 -5.16 -6.22
CA ASN A 174 -25.76 -6.32 -6.18
C ASN A 174 -25.68 -7.15 -4.91
N ASP A 175 -24.96 -6.67 -3.89
CA ASP A 175 -24.71 -7.36 -2.60
C ASP A 175 -24.16 -8.80 -2.74
N LYS A 176 -23.58 -9.14 -3.90
CA LYS A 176 -23.00 -10.46 -4.14
C LYS A 176 -21.52 -10.45 -3.81
N PHE A 177 -21.07 -11.58 -3.30
CA PHE A 177 -19.67 -11.82 -2.99
C PHE A 177 -18.95 -12.41 -4.19
N TYR A 178 -17.78 -11.87 -4.50
CA TYR A 178 -16.90 -12.38 -5.53
C TYR A 178 -15.60 -12.86 -4.89
N TYR A 179 -15.17 -14.04 -5.27
CA TYR A 179 -13.88 -14.60 -4.92
C TYR A 179 -13.00 -14.58 -6.16
N ASN A 180 -11.96 -13.73 -6.16
CA ASN A 180 -10.90 -13.67 -7.17
C ASN A 180 -11.33 -14.06 -8.57
N ASN A 181 -12.19 -13.37 -9.27
CA ASN A 181 -12.60 -13.62 -10.67
C ASN A 181 -12.65 -15.10 -11.17
N GLN A 182 -12.37 -16.06 -10.30
CA GLN A 182 -12.35 -17.50 -10.53
C GLN A 182 -13.29 -18.18 -9.53
N GLY A 183 -14.51 -17.72 -9.51
CA GLY A 183 -15.48 -18.20 -8.57
C GLY A 183 -15.95 -19.60 -8.87
N ASN A 184 -15.23 -20.67 -8.53
CA ASN A 184 -15.92 -21.95 -8.58
C ASN A 184 -15.43 -23.10 -7.71
N ALA A 185 -14.23 -23.22 -7.26
CA ALA A 185 -13.77 -24.59 -7.09
C ALA A 185 -13.75 -25.15 -5.65
N ILE A 186 -13.94 -24.39 -4.57
CA ILE A 186 -13.56 -24.89 -3.25
C ILE A 186 -14.70 -24.98 -2.22
N LEU A 187 -15.84 -24.35 -2.45
CA LEU A 187 -16.94 -24.35 -1.50
C LEU A 187 -18.14 -25.12 -2.00
N THR A 188 -18.60 -26.11 -1.22
CA THR A 188 -19.90 -26.77 -1.45
C THR A 188 -21.04 -25.76 -1.32
N GLN A 189 -22.24 -26.07 -1.85
CA GLN A 189 -23.41 -25.19 -1.76
C GLN A 189 -23.74 -24.84 -0.31
N ALA A 190 -23.65 -25.81 0.61
CA ALA A 190 -23.87 -25.59 2.04
C ALA A 190 -22.81 -24.65 2.65
N SER A 191 -21.54 -24.84 2.32
CA SER A 191 -20.45 -23.97 2.76
C SER A 191 -20.60 -22.55 2.24
N LYS A 192 -21.11 -22.34 1.02
CA LYS A 192 -21.42 -21.02 0.47
C LYS A 192 -22.48 -20.30 1.30
N GLN A 193 -23.53 -20.98 1.72
CA GLN A 193 -24.60 -20.37 2.51
C GLN A 193 -24.12 -19.96 3.90
N HIS A 194 -23.37 -20.83 4.58
CA HIS A 194 -22.76 -20.49 5.88
C HIS A 194 -21.81 -19.30 5.77
N PHE A 195 -21.04 -19.27 4.73
CA PHE A 195 -20.13 -18.19 4.40
C PHE A 195 -20.87 -16.85 4.22
N PHE A 196 -21.93 -16.87 3.43
CA PHE A 196 -22.81 -15.70 3.22
C PHE A 196 -23.36 -15.17 4.52
N ASN A 197 -23.86 -16.03 5.38
CA ASN A 197 -24.43 -15.66 6.67
C ASN A 197 -23.37 -15.04 7.59
N THR A 198 -22.16 -15.57 7.58
CA THR A 198 -21.04 -15.03 8.38
C THR A 198 -20.68 -13.61 7.98
N ILE A 199 -20.53 -13.36 6.68
CA ILE A 199 -20.17 -12.03 6.19
C ILE A 199 -21.33 -11.05 6.35
N LYS A 200 -22.57 -11.48 6.17
CA LYS A 200 -23.73 -10.67 6.47
C LYS A 200 -23.71 -10.23 7.93
N THR A 201 -23.41 -11.16 8.85
CA THR A 201 -23.29 -10.84 10.29
C THR A 201 -22.16 -9.83 10.56
N ILE A 202 -21.02 -9.92 9.86
CA ILE A 202 -19.93 -8.95 9.98
C ILE A 202 -20.38 -7.57 9.51
N LYS A 203 -21.03 -7.50 8.34
CA LYS A 203 -21.57 -6.27 7.77
C LYS A 203 -22.63 -5.62 8.65
N ASP A 204 -23.60 -6.41 9.14
CA ASP A 204 -24.71 -5.95 9.97
C ASP A 204 -24.26 -5.43 11.35
N ARG A 205 -23.09 -5.88 11.82
CA ARG A 205 -22.52 -5.48 13.11
C ARG A 205 -21.45 -4.39 13.03
N ASN A 206 -21.22 -3.81 11.85
CA ASN A 206 -20.19 -2.79 11.61
C ASN A 206 -18.77 -3.23 12.07
N ILE A 207 -18.43 -4.50 11.89
CA ILE A 207 -17.14 -5.07 12.25
C ILE A 207 -16.27 -5.11 10.99
N GLU A 208 -16.10 -3.97 10.36
CA GLU A 208 -15.17 -3.78 9.24
C GLU A 208 -13.85 -3.19 9.71
#